data_4dc680cc430883e796985e449ca8b61c
#
_entry.id   4dc680cc430883e796985e449ca8b61c
#
_cell.length_a   1.000
_cell.length_b   1.000
_cell.length_c   1.000
_cell.angle_alpha   90.00
_cell.angle_beta   90.00
_cell.angle_gamma   90.00
#
_symmetry.space_group_name_H-M   'P 1'
#
loop_
_entity.id
_entity.type
_entity.pdbx_description
1 polymer ?
#
loop_
_entity_poly.entity_id
_entity_poly.type
_entity_poly.pdbx_seq_one_letter_code
_entity_poly.pdbx_strand_id
1 'polypeptide(L)'
;MEEMEKRVLDYWTVRAHDFGVVRRNEIHNKLSKRWSDELDRLLPEGKLRILDVGTGTGYFAVLLAAKGHTVTGIDLTPAMIGEAKALADELDISARFEVMDAQSLNFPDESFDAVVTRNLTWTLPEPVRIFGMAPRSRTRRDPHKLRRKLRQQCPQQ
;
A
#
# COMPACT_ATOMS: atom_id res chain seq x y z
N MET A 1 -13.33 -15.70 11.19
CA MET A 1 -12.91 -15.37 9.82
C MET A 1 -13.99 -15.86 8.86
N GLU A 2 -14.57 -14.97 8.10
CA GLU A 2 -15.58 -15.34 7.13
C GLU A 2 -14.98 -16.19 5.99
N GLU A 3 -15.80 -17.05 5.36
CA GLU A 3 -15.36 -17.93 4.26
C GLU A 3 -14.66 -17.17 3.11
N MET A 4 -15.12 -15.96 2.83
CA MET A 4 -14.53 -15.10 1.81
C MET A 4 -13.11 -14.65 2.18
N GLU A 5 -12.87 -14.23 3.42
CA GLU A 5 -11.56 -13.81 3.91
C GLU A 5 -10.56 -14.94 3.85
N LYS A 6 -10.97 -16.14 4.25
CA LYS A 6 -10.14 -17.35 4.16
C LYS A 6 -9.72 -17.62 2.72
N ARG A 7 -10.65 -17.54 1.76
CA ARG A 7 -10.36 -17.75 0.34
C ARG A 7 -9.38 -16.72 -0.21
N VAL A 8 -9.51 -15.45 0.18
CA VAL A 8 -8.59 -14.38 -0.19
C VAL A 8 -7.20 -14.64 0.38
N LEU A 9 -7.13 -15.03 1.65
CA LEU A 9 -5.89 -15.36 2.33
C LEU A 9 -5.17 -16.53 1.66
N ASP A 10 -5.88 -17.63 1.39
CA ASP A 10 -5.33 -18.82 0.73
C ASP A 10 -4.83 -18.49 -0.69
N TYR A 11 -5.60 -17.72 -1.45
CA TYR A 11 -5.26 -17.28 -2.80
C TYR A 11 -3.93 -16.52 -2.83
N TRP A 12 -3.77 -15.52 -1.96
CA TRP A 12 -2.57 -14.69 -1.92
C TRP A 12 -1.39 -15.40 -1.26
N THR A 13 -1.62 -16.30 -0.31
CA THR A 13 -0.56 -17.11 0.30
C THR A 13 0.19 -17.93 -0.76
N VAL A 14 -0.54 -18.58 -1.66
CA VAL A 14 0.05 -19.39 -2.74
C VAL A 14 0.81 -18.52 -3.75
N ARG A 15 0.36 -17.30 -3.99
CA ARG A 15 0.91 -16.39 -5.02
C ARG A 15 1.96 -15.41 -4.52
N ALA A 16 2.17 -15.33 -3.22
CA ALA A 16 3.03 -14.29 -2.62
C ALA A 16 4.44 -14.28 -3.23
N HIS A 17 5.06 -15.44 -3.37
CA HIS A 17 6.42 -15.54 -3.92
C HIS A 17 6.50 -15.06 -5.37
N ASP A 18 5.64 -15.58 -6.26
CA ASP A 18 5.64 -15.22 -7.68
C ASP A 18 5.34 -13.72 -7.87
N PHE A 19 4.40 -13.21 -7.10
CA PHE A 19 4.09 -11.79 -7.09
C PHE A 19 5.26 -10.94 -6.58
N GLY A 20 5.99 -11.42 -5.59
CA GLY A 20 7.21 -10.80 -5.07
C GLY A 20 8.30 -10.71 -6.15
N VAL A 21 8.53 -11.77 -6.91
CA VAL A 21 9.49 -11.79 -8.04
C VAL A 21 9.14 -10.73 -9.08
N VAL A 22 7.86 -10.64 -9.48
CA VAL A 22 7.40 -9.63 -10.43
C VAL A 22 7.66 -8.22 -9.92
N ARG A 23 7.36 -7.94 -8.64
CA ARG A 23 7.54 -6.62 -8.03
C ARG A 23 9.01 -6.25 -7.84
N ARG A 24 9.88 -7.19 -7.53
CA ARG A 24 11.34 -6.97 -7.51
C ARG A 24 11.85 -6.51 -8.88
N ASN A 25 11.39 -7.14 -9.94
CA ASN A 25 11.76 -6.75 -11.30
C ASN A 25 11.22 -5.35 -11.67
N GLU A 26 10.02 -5.00 -11.22
CA GLU A 26 9.43 -3.69 -11.48
C GLU A 26 10.16 -2.55 -10.74
N ILE A 27 10.73 -2.79 -9.57
CA ILE A 27 11.45 -1.76 -8.80
C ILE A 27 12.65 -1.19 -9.56
N HIS A 28 13.29 -2.00 -10.39
CA HIS A 28 14.48 -1.62 -11.17
C HIS A 28 14.16 -1.08 -12.57
N ASN A 29 12.88 -0.92 -12.92
CA ASN A 29 12.49 -0.47 -14.24
C ASN A 29 11.83 0.92 -14.26
N LYS A 30 11.47 1.40 -15.46
CA LYS A 30 10.86 2.72 -15.66
C LYS A 30 9.49 2.89 -14.95
N LEU A 31 8.83 1.79 -14.60
CA LEU A 31 7.54 1.82 -13.93
C LEU A 31 7.67 2.31 -12.48
N SER A 32 8.75 1.93 -11.78
CA SER A 32 9.01 2.41 -10.43
C SER A 32 9.22 3.93 -10.38
N LYS A 33 9.96 4.47 -11.35
CA LYS A 33 10.13 5.93 -11.48
C LYS A 33 8.79 6.62 -11.70
N ARG A 34 7.97 6.10 -12.58
CA ARG A 34 6.64 6.67 -12.87
C ARG A 34 5.73 6.68 -11.63
N TRP A 35 5.70 5.58 -10.86
CA TRP A 35 4.96 5.52 -9.61
C TRP A 35 5.52 6.47 -8.55
N SER A 36 6.85 6.54 -8.46
CA SER A 36 7.53 7.45 -7.56
C SER A 36 7.16 8.91 -7.84
N ASP A 37 7.21 9.34 -9.10
CA ASP A 37 6.85 10.68 -9.53
C ASP A 37 5.35 10.98 -9.26
N GLU A 38 4.46 10.01 -9.45
CA GLU A 38 3.03 10.17 -9.20
C GLU A 38 2.74 10.26 -7.69
N LEU A 39 3.41 9.47 -6.86
CA LEU A 39 3.28 9.55 -5.40
C LEU A 39 3.76 10.92 -4.87
N ASP A 40 4.89 11.45 -5.37
CA ASP A 40 5.37 12.79 -5.01
C ASP A 40 4.35 13.87 -5.36
N ARG A 41 3.69 13.73 -6.49
CA ARG A 41 2.68 14.69 -6.94
C ARG A 41 1.41 14.66 -6.10
N LEU A 42 1.07 13.50 -5.51
CA LEU A 42 -0.16 13.29 -4.76
C LEU A 42 -0.02 13.53 -3.26
N LEU A 43 1.17 13.32 -2.72
CA LEU A 43 1.45 13.46 -1.30
C LEU A 43 1.77 14.91 -0.93
N PRO A 44 1.53 15.32 0.33
CA PRO A 44 2.02 16.59 0.86
C PRO A 44 3.56 16.65 0.84
N GLU A 45 4.10 17.86 0.85
CA GLU A 45 5.53 18.08 0.97
C GLU A 45 6.07 17.67 2.35
N GLY A 46 7.37 17.31 2.39
CA GLY A 46 8.09 16.99 3.62
C GLY A 46 8.19 15.50 3.91
N LYS A 47 8.73 15.18 5.09
CA LYS A 47 8.85 13.80 5.58
C LYS A 47 7.56 13.41 6.29
N LEU A 48 6.91 12.38 5.80
CA LEU A 48 5.58 11.96 6.23
C LEU A 48 5.64 10.62 6.96
N ARG A 49 4.69 10.41 7.87
CA ARG A 49 4.32 9.10 8.39
C ARG A 49 3.23 8.55 7.48
N ILE A 50 3.47 7.44 6.81
CA ILE A 50 2.58 6.91 5.77
C ILE A 50 2.16 5.49 6.15
N LEU A 51 0.85 5.22 6.05
CA LEU A 51 0.28 3.88 6.13
C LEU A 51 0.00 3.37 4.72
N ASP A 52 0.61 2.24 4.33
CA ASP A 52 0.33 1.52 3.09
C ASP A 52 -0.58 0.32 3.38
N VAL A 53 -1.87 0.46 3.05
CA VAL A 53 -2.91 -0.54 3.34
C VAL A 53 -3.06 -1.50 2.19
N GLY A 54 -2.92 -2.80 2.48
CA GLY A 54 -2.81 -3.83 1.46
C GLY A 54 -1.47 -3.72 0.74
N THR A 55 -0.39 -3.60 1.53
CA THR A 55 0.98 -3.37 1.03
C THR A 55 1.47 -4.50 0.12
N GLY A 56 0.87 -5.69 0.22
CA GLY A 56 1.28 -6.87 -0.52
C GLY A 56 2.75 -7.18 -0.26
N THR A 57 3.53 -7.26 -1.32
CA THR A 57 4.99 -7.49 -1.25
C THR A 57 5.80 -6.21 -0.99
N GLY A 58 5.18 -5.14 -0.50
CA GLY A 58 5.85 -3.94 -0.02
C GLY A 58 6.29 -2.93 -1.09
N TYR A 59 5.82 -3.05 -2.31
CA TYR A 59 6.29 -2.24 -3.44
C TYR A 59 6.17 -0.73 -3.21
N PHE A 60 4.98 -0.24 -2.82
CA PHE A 60 4.80 1.19 -2.53
C PHE A 60 5.50 1.61 -1.25
N ALA A 61 5.43 0.76 -0.21
CA ALA A 61 6.08 1.03 1.07
C ALA A 61 7.59 1.27 0.88
N VAL A 62 8.25 0.44 0.08
CA VAL A 62 9.68 0.56 -0.22
C VAL A 62 9.99 1.81 -1.04
N LEU A 63 9.20 2.12 -2.08
CA LEU A 63 9.38 3.35 -2.86
C LEU A 63 9.27 4.62 -2.00
N LEU A 64 8.30 4.65 -1.10
CA LEU A 64 8.06 5.78 -0.20
C LEU A 64 9.15 5.88 0.88
N ALA A 65 9.55 4.77 1.46
CA ALA A 65 10.61 4.73 2.47
C ALA A 65 11.97 5.13 1.88
N ALA A 66 12.26 4.76 0.63
CA ALA A 66 13.46 5.20 -0.09
C ALA A 66 13.55 6.72 -0.25
N LYS A 67 12.41 7.42 -0.22
CA LYS A 67 12.33 8.90 -0.22
C LYS A 67 12.48 9.53 1.16
N GLY A 68 12.66 8.71 2.20
CA GLY A 68 12.84 9.12 3.59
C GLY A 68 11.54 9.35 4.36
N HIS A 69 10.40 8.85 3.87
CA HIS A 69 9.19 8.79 4.66
C HIS A 69 9.27 7.66 5.70
N THR A 70 8.57 7.81 6.82
CA THR A 70 8.38 6.73 7.79
C THR A 70 7.17 5.92 7.37
N VAL A 71 7.37 4.69 6.89
CA VAL A 71 6.30 3.90 6.29
C VAL A 71 5.99 2.67 7.12
N THR A 72 4.70 2.43 7.33
CA THR A 72 4.15 1.18 7.86
C THR A 72 3.27 0.55 6.78
N GLY A 73 3.63 -0.64 6.33
CA GLY A 73 2.83 -1.45 5.41
C GLY A 73 2.06 -2.52 6.17
N ILE A 74 0.79 -2.68 5.87
CA ILE A 74 -0.04 -3.75 6.43
C ILE A 74 -0.68 -4.59 5.33
N ASP A 75 -0.80 -5.88 5.59
CA ASP A 75 -1.50 -6.82 4.73
C ASP A 75 -2.10 -7.95 5.58
N LEU A 76 -3.21 -8.51 5.16
CA LEU A 76 -3.85 -9.64 5.83
C LEU A 76 -3.04 -10.94 5.70
N THR A 77 -2.22 -11.05 4.67
CA THR A 77 -1.52 -12.27 4.28
C THR A 77 -0.10 -12.31 4.85
N PRO A 78 0.23 -13.21 5.81
CA PRO A 78 1.57 -13.32 6.38
C PRO A 78 2.67 -13.58 5.33
N ALA A 79 2.38 -14.36 4.29
CA ALA A 79 3.32 -14.64 3.21
C ALA A 79 3.67 -13.36 2.42
N MET A 80 2.70 -12.47 2.19
CA MET A 80 2.95 -11.16 1.57
C MET A 80 3.85 -10.29 2.44
N ILE A 81 3.60 -10.24 3.74
CA ILE A 81 4.44 -9.49 4.70
C ILE A 81 5.86 -10.07 4.75
N GLY A 82 6.02 -11.38 4.64
CA GLY A 82 7.34 -12.03 4.50
C GLY A 82 8.11 -11.52 3.28
N GLU A 83 7.47 -11.49 2.12
CA GLU A 83 8.06 -10.97 0.88
C GLU A 83 8.37 -9.47 0.97
N ALA A 84 7.51 -8.69 1.64
CA ALA A 84 7.72 -7.25 1.82
C ALA A 84 8.96 -6.96 2.69
N LYS A 85 9.14 -7.71 3.78
CA LYS A 85 10.34 -7.63 4.63
C LYS A 85 11.60 -8.01 3.85
N ALA A 86 11.55 -9.12 3.11
CA ALA A 86 12.67 -9.57 2.29
C ALA A 86 13.07 -8.52 1.23
N LEU A 87 12.09 -7.87 0.58
CA LEU A 87 12.34 -6.80 -0.38
C LEU A 87 13.02 -5.58 0.28
N ALA A 88 12.54 -5.15 1.43
CA ALA A 88 13.11 -4.03 2.16
C ALA A 88 14.56 -4.32 2.60
N ASP A 89 14.80 -5.53 3.12
CA ASP A 89 16.14 -5.99 3.51
C ASP A 89 17.09 -6.04 2.31
N GLU A 90 16.64 -6.57 1.18
CA GLU A 90 17.43 -6.65 -0.07
C GLU A 90 17.87 -5.27 -0.57
N LEU A 91 17.04 -4.25 -0.38
CA LEU A 91 17.29 -2.89 -0.82
C LEU A 91 17.91 -1.99 0.27
N ASP A 92 18.20 -2.54 1.45
CA ASP A 92 18.68 -1.79 2.63
C ASP A 92 17.75 -0.60 2.98
N ILE A 93 16.46 -0.85 2.94
CA ILE A 93 15.42 0.16 3.20
C ILE A 93 14.69 -0.16 4.50
N SER A 94 14.62 0.83 5.40
CA SER A 94 13.88 0.72 6.65
C SER A 94 12.40 1.03 6.44
N ALA A 95 11.55 0.02 6.62
CA ALA A 95 10.09 0.15 6.67
C ALA A 95 9.52 -0.86 7.67
N ARG A 96 8.39 -0.56 8.27
CA ARG A 96 7.68 -1.46 9.19
C ARG A 96 6.62 -2.23 8.42
N PHE A 97 6.52 -3.55 8.66
CA PHE A 97 5.52 -4.40 8.04
C PHE A 97 4.82 -5.25 9.09
N GLU A 98 3.48 -5.24 9.06
CA GLU A 98 2.64 -5.96 10.02
C GLU A 98 1.53 -6.73 9.32
N VAL A 99 1.25 -7.94 9.83
CA VAL A 99 0.03 -8.66 9.45
C VAL A 99 -1.13 -8.02 10.18
N MET A 100 -2.06 -7.46 9.42
CA MET A 100 -3.22 -6.74 9.98
C MET A 100 -4.38 -6.72 8.99
N ASP A 101 -5.59 -6.87 9.52
CA ASP A 101 -6.81 -6.68 8.75
C ASP A 101 -7.11 -5.18 8.56
N ALA A 102 -7.28 -4.77 7.31
CA ALA A 102 -7.64 -3.39 6.96
C ALA A 102 -9.01 -2.96 7.51
N GLN A 103 -9.88 -3.90 7.87
CA GLN A 103 -11.16 -3.63 8.52
C GLN A 103 -11.04 -3.40 10.04
N SER A 104 -9.92 -3.79 10.65
CA SER A 104 -9.67 -3.73 12.09
C SER A 104 -8.30 -3.17 12.39
N LEU A 105 -8.10 -1.89 12.05
CA LEU A 105 -6.83 -1.21 12.24
C LEU A 105 -6.55 -0.94 13.72
N ASN A 106 -5.38 -1.35 14.18
CA ASN A 106 -4.92 -1.19 15.55
C ASN A 106 -3.93 -0.02 15.69
N PHE A 107 -4.33 1.15 15.17
CA PHE A 107 -3.59 2.39 15.31
C PHE A 107 -4.50 3.46 15.92
N PRO A 108 -3.99 4.39 16.74
CA PRO A 108 -4.73 5.58 17.13
C PRO A 108 -5.12 6.41 15.90
N ASP A 109 -6.23 7.15 16.01
CA ASP A 109 -6.63 8.11 14.98
C ASP A 109 -5.51 9.12 14.73
N GLU A 110 -5.40 9.58 13.49
CA GLU A 110 -4.39 10.56 13.07
C GLU A 110 -2.92 10.13 13.33
N SER A 111 -2.66 8.81 13.40
CA SER A 111 -1.29 8.27 13.56
C SER A 111 -0.41 8.52 12.35
N PHE A 112 -1.01 8.76 11.18
CA PHE A 112 -0.33 8.93 9.91
C PHE A 112 -0.66 10.27 9.27
N ASP A 113 0.27 10.80 8.50
CA ASP A 113 0.09 12.03 7.73
C ASP A 113 -0.57 11.75 6.38
N ALA A 114 -0.42 10.52 5.87
CA ALA A 114 -1.06 10.04 4.65
C ALA A 114 -1.36 8.54 4.73
N VAL A 115 -2.39 8.14 4.01
CA VAL A 115 -2.74 6.73 3.79
C VAL A 115 -2.72 6.48 2.29
N VAL A 116 -1.99 5.46 1.88
CA VAL A 116 -1.95 4.99 0.51
C VAL A 116 -2.52 3.57 0.42
N THR A 117 -3.15 3.26 -0.69
CA THR A 117 -3.65 1.92 -0.96
C THR A 117 -3.70 1.70 -2.47
N ARG A 118 -3.35 0.51 -2.90
CA ARG A 118 -3.37 0.11 -4.31
C ARG A 118 -4.11 -1.22 -4.47
N ASN A 119 -5.14 -1.21 -5.32
CA ASN A 119 -5.91 -2.41 -5.68
C ASN A 119 -6.59 -3.13 -4.50
N LEU A 120 -6.87 -2.45 -3.40
CA LEU A 120 -7.50 -3.04 -2.22
C LEU A 120 -8.91 -2.49 -1.96
N THR A 121 -9.12 -1.19 -2.09
CA THR A 121 -10.34 -0.51 -1.63
C THR A 121 -11.63 -1.04 -2.24
N TRP A 122 -11.58 -1.62 -3.43
CA TRP A 122 -12.75 -2.22 -4.09
C TRP A 122 -13.10 -3.62 -3.56
N THR A 123 -12.21 -4.23 -2.78
CA THR A 123 -12.43 -5.54 -2.13
C THR A 123 -12.93 -5.41 -0.70
N LEU A 124 -12.89 -4.20 -0.12
CA LEU A 124 -13.25 -3.96 1.27
C LEU A 124 -14.74 -3.61 1.41
N PRO A 125 -15.45 -4.24 2.35
CA PRO A 125 -16.84 -3.88 2.67
C PRO A 125 -17.01 -2.44 3.14
N GLU A 126 -16.11 -1.96 4.01
CA GLU A 126 -16.14 -0.62 4.60
C GLU A 126 -14.83 0.15 4.42
N PRO A 127 -14.49 0.62 3.20
CA PRO A 127 -13.22 1.30 2.94
C PRO A 127 -13.08 2.64 3.67
N VAL A 128 -14.17 3.19 4.21
CA VAL A 128 -14.18 4.50 4.89
C VAL A 128 -13.36 4.49 6.17
N ARG A 129 -13.27 3.36 6.88
CA ARG A 129 -12.49 3.25 8.12
C ARG A 129 -11.01 3.53 7.96
N ILE A 130 -10.45 3.19 6.80
CA ILE A 130 -9.04 3.42 6.49
C ILE A 130 -8.70 4.91 6.46
N PHE A 131 -9.63 5.74 5.99
CA PHE A 131 -9.39 7.18 5.84
C PHE A 131 -9.41 7.96 7.16
N GLY A 132 -9.90 7.37 8.26
CA GLY A 132 -9.83 7.95 9.60
C GLY A 132 -8.42 7.94 10.21
N MET A 133 -7.48 7.18 9.64
CA MET A 133 -6.10 7.07 10.14
C MET A 133 -5.21 8.26 9.75
N ALA A 134 -5.63 9.08 8.79
CA ALA A 134 -4.94 10.31 8.43
C ALA A 134 -5.81 11.54 8.76
N PRO A 135 -5.18 12.70 9.08
CA PRO A 135 -5.92 13.93 9.24
C PRO A 135 -6.75 14.20 7.99
N ARG A 136 -7.97 14.69 8.16
CA ARG A 136 -8.79 15.17 7.03
C ARG A 136 -8.04 16.31 6.37
N SER A 137 -7.18 15.95 5.41
CA SER A 137 -6.26 16.87 4.77
C SER A 137 -7.03 18.05 4.14
N ARG A 138 -6.49 19.25 4.33
CA ARG A 138 -6.97 20.50 3.70
C ARG A 138 -6.88 20.51 2.18
N THR A 139 -6.38 19.47 1.55
CA THR A 139 -6.39 19.32 0.09
C THR A 139 -7.76 18.81 -0.35
N ARG A 140 -8.67 19.73 -0.65
CA ARG A 140 -9.86 19.49 -1.46
C ARG A 140 -9.46 18.95 -2.84
N ARG A 141 -9.11 17.68 -2.95
CA ARG A 141 -9.10 16.97 -4.24
C ARG A 141 -10.22 15.94 -4.19
N ASP A 142 -11.21 16.21 -5.01
CA ASP A 142 -12.42 15.42 -5.21
C ASP A 142 -12.07 13.92 -5.38
N PRO A 143 -12.51 13.03 -4.46
CA PRO A 143 -12.26 11.59 -4.57
C PRO A 143 -12.77 10.98 -5.88
N HIS A 144 -13.79 11.59 -6.49
CA HIS A 144 -14.34 11.17 -7.76
C HIS A 144 -13.42 11.48 -8.96
N LYS A 145 -12.60 12.53 -8.88
CA LYS A 145 -11.59 12.85 -9.91
C LYS A 145 -10.41 11.88 -9.86
N LEU A 146 -10.03 11.43 -8.67
CA LEU A 146 -8.98 10.42 -8.50
C LEU A 146 -9.40 9.06 -9.07
N ARG A 147 -10.63 8.61 -8.80
CA ARG A 147 -11.19 7.37 -9.37
C ARG A 147 -11.24 7.41 -10.91
N ARG A 148 -11.54 8.54 -11.51
CA ARG A 148 -11.58 8.68 -12.98
C ARG A 148 -10.21 8.58 -13.62
N LYS A 149 -9.18 9.20 -13.02
CA LYS A 149 -7.80 9.13 -13.54
C LYS A 149 -7.17 7.74 -13.39
N LEU A 150 -7.39 7.07 -12.26
CA LEU A 150 -6.85 5.73 -12.02
C LEU A 150 -7.50 4.68 -12.94
N ARG A 151 -8.79 4.81 -13.28
CA ARG A 151 -9.45 3.92 -14.25
C ARG A 151 -8.96 4.10 -15.69
N GLN A 152 -8.50 5.29 -16.06
CA GLN A 152 -7.98 5.56 -17.41
C GLN A 152 -6.53 5.10 -17.61
N GLN A 153 -5.81 4.78 -16.53
CA GLN A 153 -4.40 4.41 -16.57
C GLN A 153 -4.12 2.93 -16.28
N CYS A 154 -5.11 2.14 -15.95
CA CYS A 154 -5.01 0.69 -15.89
C CYS A 154 -5.56 0.10 -17.20
N PRO A 155 -4.74 -0.39 -18.13
CA PRO A 155 -5.23 -1.23 -19.23
C PRO A 155 -5.84 -2.48 -18.60
N GLN A 156 -7.07 -2.78 -18.96
CA GLN A 156 -7.72 -4.04 -18.60
C GLN A 156 -6.90 -5.18 -19.25
N GLN A 157 -6.33 -6.04 -18.43
CA GLN A 157 -5.98 -7.40 -18.81
C GLN A 157 -7.00 -8.34 -18.21
#